data_122b23e4c70d69782795b2b640753ec3
#
_entry.id   122b23e4c70d69782795b2b640753ec3
#
_cell.length_a   1.000
_cell.length_b   1.000
_cell.length_c   1.000
_cell.angle_alpha   90.00
_cell.angle_beta   90.00
_cell.angle_gamma   90.00
#
_symmetry.space_group_name_H-M   'P 1'
#
loop_
_entity.id
_entity.type
_entity.pdbx_description
1 polymer ?
#
loop_
_entity_poly.entity_id
_entity_poly.type
_entity_poly.pdbx_seq_one_letter_code
_entity_poly.pdbx_strand_id
1 'polypeptide(L)'
;VTYGAGGSTKGHTIALAGEIQKQHNVPTVAHLTCVCADRSSIGAALTEMQAAGIENILALRGDIPKDFDGEVFTDFTHASDLVRFIKENGDFCVGGACYPEMHPDSANKNEDIQGLKAKVDAGCEYLTTQMFFDNNIFFNFMYRVREAGITVPIIPGIMPITRGVQVKNAVKLS
;
A
#
# COMPACT_ATOMS: atom_id res chain seq x y z
N VAL A 1 -7.36 -0.15 -7.75
CA VAL A 1 -8.49 0.72 -7.33
C VAL A 1 -8.18 1.29 -5.96
N THR A 2 -8.16 2.61 -5.84
CA THR A 2 -7.76 3.30 -4.60
C THR A 2 -8.82 3.20 -3.50
N TYR A 3 -8.36 3.14 -2.26
CA TYR A 3 -9.20 3.17 -1.06
C TYR A 3 -9.31 4.63 -0.60
N GLY A 4 -10.51 5.14 -0.38
CA GLY A 4 -10.69 6.54 0.02
C GLY A 4 -10.06 6.84 1.37
N ALA A 5 -9.47 8.02 1.50
CA ALA A 5 -8.93 8.49 2.76
C ALA A 5 -10.01 8.43 3.87
N GLY A 6 -9.65 7.88 5.03
CA GLY A 6 -10.54 7.81 6.20
C GLY A 6 -11.66 6.77 6.15
N GLY A 7 -11.60 5.80 5.23
CA GLY A 7 -12.53 4.66 5.24
C GLY A 7 -13.95 4.95 4.74
N SER A 8 -14.24 6.18 4.28
CA SER A 8 -15.58 6.58 3.82
C SER A 8 -16.05 5.92 2.51
N THR A 9 -15.15 5.21 1.81
CA THR A 9 -15.43 4.58 0.51
C THR A 9 -15.16 3.07 0.48
N LYS A 10 -15.09 2.40 1.65
CA LYS A 10 -14.74 0.98 1.78
C LYS A 10 -15.53 0.09 0.80
N GLY A 11 -16.85 0.13 0.84
CA GLY A 11 -17.70 -0.69 -0.03
C GLY A 11 -17.61 -0.34 -1.52
N HIS A 12 -17.39 0.92 -1.85
CA HIS A 12 -17.28 1.34 -3.26
C HIS A 12 -15.99 0.85 -3.94
N THR A 13 -14.87 0.78 -3.21
CA THR A 13 -13.59 0.29 -3.78
C THR A 13 -13.69 -1.17 -4.17
N ILE A 14 -14.25 -2.01 -3.30
CA ILE A 14 -14.39 -3.46 -3.53
C ILE A 14 -15.37 -3.71 -4.68
N ALA A 15 -16.54 -3.07 -4.64
CA ALA A 15 -17.54 -3.19 -5.68
C ALA A 15 -16.98 -2.77 -7.05
N LEU A 16 -16.31 -1.61 -7.13
CA LEU A 16 -15.72 -1.12 -8.38
C LEU A 16 -14.60 -2.03 -8.90
N ALA A 17 -13.73 -2.53 -8.02
CA ALA A 17 -12.66 -3.45 -8.41
C ALA A 17 -13.22 -4.75 -8.97
N GLY A 18 -14.21 -5.34 -8.30
CA GLY A 18 -14.89 -6.56 -8.75
C GLY A 18 -15.64 -6.35 -10.07
N GLU A 19 -16.29 -5.21 -10.24
CA GLU A 19 -17.01 -4.87 -11.48
C GLU A 19 -16.04 -4.73 -12.66
N ILE A 20 -14.93 -3.99 -12.51
CA ILE A 20 -13.90 -3.85 -13.55
C ILE A 20 -13.34 -5.22 -13.93
N GLN A 21 -13.01 -6.06 -12.97
CA GLN A 21 -12.48 -7.39 -13.22
C GLN A 21 -13.48 -8.25 -14.00
N LYS A 22 -14.74 -8.23 -13.59
CA LYS A 22 -15.82 -9.02 -14.21
C LYS A 22 -16.18 -8.53 -15.62
N GLN A 23 -16.27 -7.21 -15.83
CA GLN A 23 -16.70 -6.65 -17.11
C GLN A 23 -15.59 -6.66 -18.16
N HIS A 24 -14.35 -6.44 -17.75
CA HIS A 24 -13.23 -6.26 -18.68
C HIS A 24 -12.24 -7.42 -18.68
N ASN A 25 -12.45 -8.43 -17.84
CA ASN A 25 -11.53 -9.58 -17.68
C ASN A 25 -10.08 -9.14 -17.42
N VAL A 26 -9.91 -8.09 -16.60
CA VAL A 26 -8.61 -7.52 -16.22
C VAL A 26 -8.41 -7.73 -14.73
N PRO A 27 -7.31 -8.39 -14.29
CA PRO A 27 -7.01 -8.52 -12.87
C PRO A 27 -6.93 -7.13 -12.22
N THR A 28 -7.60 -6.96 -11.09
CA THR A 28 -7.59 -5.71 -10.35
C THR A 28 -6.76 -5.84 -9.08
N VAL A 29 -6.13 -4.75 -8.66
CA VAL A 29 -5.49 -4.60 -7.35
C VAL A 29 -6.34 -3.66 -6.50
N ALA A 30 -6.92 -4.17 -5.42
CA ALA A 30 -7.66 -3.35 -4.47
C ALA A 30 -6.72 -2.81 -3.40
N HIS A 31 -6.77 -1.51 -3.13
CA HIS A 31 -6.07 -0.95 -1.99
C HIS A 31 -6.83 -1.32 -0.70
N LEU A 32 -6.10 -1.62 0.37
CA LEU A 32 -6.65 -1.85 1.71
C LEU A 32 -5.76 -1.13 2.73
N THR A 33 -6.37 -0.32 3.59
CA THR A 33 -5.66 0.45 4.62
C THR A 33 -6.03 -0.03 6.01
N CYS A 34 -5.08 -0.03 6.94
CA CYS A 34 -5.31 -0.43 8.33
C CYS A 34 -5.46 0.74 9.30
N VAL A 35 -5.25 1.98 8.88
CA VAL A 35 -5.49 3.14 9.73
C VAL A 35 -6.97 3.18 10.16
N CYS A 36 -7.23 3.41 11.46
CA CYS A 36 -8.57 3.45 12.05
C CYS A 36 -9.39 2.17 11.79
N ALA A 37 -8.73 1.02 11.65
CA ALA A 37 -9.38 -0.26 11.39
C ALA A 37 -8.95 -1.30 12.43
N ASP A 38 -9.88 -2.16 12.82
CA ASP A 38 -9.67 -3.32 13.67
C ASP A 38 -9.66 -4.63 12.86
N ARG A 39 -9.27 -5.74 13.49
CA ARG A 39 -9.24 -7.06 12.86
C ARG A 39 -10.61 -7.48 12.30
N SER A 40 -11.69 -7.10 12.97
CA SER A 40 -13.04 -7.45 12.55
C SER A 40 -13.41 -6.78 11.24
N SER A 41 -13.16 -5.47 11.12
CA SER A 41 -13.45 -4.69 9.92
C SER A 41 -12.57 -5.09 8.73
N ILE A 42 -11.29 -5.39 8.97
CA ILE A 42 -10.40 -5.91 7.93
C ILE A 42 -10.84 -7.31 7.50
N GLY A 43 -11.17 -8.21 8.44
CA GLY A 43 -11.68 -9.55 8.11
C GLY A 43 -12.96 -9.53 7.28
N ALA A 44 -13.90 -8.63 7.60
CA ALA A 44 -15.10 -8.43 6.80
C ALA A 44 -14.77 -7.95 5.37
N ALA A 45 -13.83 -6.99 5.24
CA ALA A 45 -13.38 -6.51 3.93
C ALA A 45 -12.71 -7.61 3.10
N LEU A 46 -11.89 -8.47 3.70
CA LEU A 46 -11.28 -9.61 3.01
C LEU A 46 -12.32 -10.62 2.51
N THR A 47 -13.35 -10.89 3.33
CA THR A 47 -14.47 -11.77 2.93
C THR A 47 -15.23 -11.18 1.74
N GLU A 48 -15.48 -9.87 1.75
CA GLU A 48 -16.14 -9.17 0.63
C GLU A 48 -15.28 -9.18 -0.64
N MET A 49 -13.96 -8.98 -0.51
CA MET A 49 -13.01 -9.06 -1.63
C MET A 49 -12.98 -10.45 -2.25
N GLN A 50 -12.95 -11.51 -1.43
CA GLN A 50 -13.02 -12.90 -1.90
C GLN A 50 -14.34 -13.17 -2.66
N ALA A 51 -15.46 -12.72 -2.11
CA ALA A 51 -16.77 -12.87 -2.76
C ALA A 51 -16.87 -12.11 -4.10
N ALA A 52 -16.15 -10.99 -4.24
CA ALA A 52 -16.03 -10.22 -5.47
C ALA A 52 -15.01 -10.79 -6.47
N GLY A 53 -14.28 -11.87 -6.12
CA GLY A 53 -13.26 -12.50 -6.95
C GLY A 53 -11.96 -11.70 -7.04
N ILE A 54 -11.70 -10.79 -6.10
CA ILE A 54 -10.46 -10.00 -6.04
C ILE A 54 -9.35 -10.88 -5.44
N GLU A 55 -8.25 -11.01 -6.17
CA GLU A 55 -7.11 -11.84 -5.78
C GLU A 55 -5.89 -11.02 -5.36
N ASN A 56 -5.85 -9.72 -5.69
CA ASN A 56 -4.68 -8.89 -5.47
C ASN A 56 -5.01 -7.68 -4.57
N ILE A 57 -4.22 -7.49 -3.53
CA ILE A 57 -4.37 -6.41 -2.54
C ILE A 57 -3.09 -5.59 -2.46
N LEU A 58 -3.20 -4.26 -2.48
CA LEU A 58 -2.12 -3.37 -2.06
C LEU A 58 -2.38 -2.96 -0.61
N ALA A 59 -1.60 -3.54 0.30
CA ALA A 59 -1.69 -3.31 1.74
C ALA A 59 -0.94 -2.04 2.13
N LEU A 60 -1.65 -1.08 2.70
CA LEU A 60 -1.14 0.23 3.09
C LEU A 60 -1.45 0.51 4.56
N ARG A 61 -0.62 1.31 5.23
CA ARG A 61 -0.98 1.84 6.54
C ARG A 61 -2.19 2.77 6.42
N GLY A 62 -2.14 3.67 5.46
CA GLY A 62 -3.10 4.76 5.25
C GLY A 62 -2.70 6.02 6.01
N ASP A 63 -3.29 7.15 5.60
CA ASP A 63 -3.09 8.45 6.22
C ASP A 63 -4.10 8.65 7.37
N ILE A 64 -3.65 9.27 8.45
CA ILE A 64 -4.50 9.58 9.60
C ILE A 64 -5.49 10.68 9.20
N PRO A 65 -6.81 10.45 9.30
CA PRO A 65 -7.79 11.47 9.00
C PRO A 65 -7.69 12.64 9.98
N LYS A 66 -7.80 13.88 9.48
CA LYS A 66 -7.61 15.09 10.30
C LYS A 66 -8.64 15.24 11.42
N ASP A 67 -9.84 14.73 11.23
CA ASP A 67 -10.98 14.89 12.12
C ASP A 67 -11.37 13.57 12.82
N PHE A 68 -10.40 12.64 13.00
CA PHE A 68 -10.67 11.36 13.64
C PHE A 68 -10.40 11.44 15.15
N ASP A 69 -11.44 11.28 15.96
CA ASP A 69 -11.40 11.36 17.43
C ASP A 69 -11.14 10.01 18.13
N GLY A 70 -11.04 8.92 17.36
CA GLY A 70 -10.85 7.57 17.90
C GLY A 70 -9.39 7.16 18.04
N GLU A 71 -9.16 5.95 18.49
CA GLU A 71 -7.83 5.33 18.50
C GLU A 71 -7.40 4.97 17.07
N VAL A 72 -6.32 5.60 16.61
CA VAL A 72 -5.87 5.51 15.21
C VAL A 72 -5.26 4.14 14.89
N PHE A 73 -4.52 3.57 15.86
CA PHE A 73 -3.83 2.29 15.72
C PHE A 73 -4.29 1.33 16.83
N THR A 74 -5.30 0.52 16.52
CA THR A 74 -5.84 -0.48 17.45
C THR A 74 -5.07 -1.80 17.31
N ASP A 75 -5.38 -2.57 16.27
CA ASP A 75 -4.81 -3.89 16.02
C ASP A 75 -3.62 -3.88 15.06
N PHE A 76 -3.44 -2.79 14.32
CA PHE A 76 -2.43 -2.65 13.27
C PHE A 76 -1.66 -1.34 13.43
N THR A 77 -0.37 -1.43 13.72
CA THR A 77 0.50 -0.25 13.83
C THR A 77 1.21 0.03 12.50
N HIS A 78 1.55 -1.01 11.76
CA HIS A 78 2.30 -0.94 10.52
C HIS A 78 1.61 -1.71 9.39
N ALA A 79 1.94 -1.37 8.15
CA ALA A 79 1.46 -2.13 6.98
C ALA A 79 1.91 -3.60 7.01
N SER A 80 3.04 -3.93 7.66
CA SER A 80 3.49 -5.31 7.86
C SER A 80 2.52 -6.15 8.70
N ASP A 81 1.84 -5.54 9.67
CA ASP A 81 0.84 -6.24 10.49
C ASP A 81 -0.40 -6.57 9.66
N LEU A 82 -0.80 -5.61 8.79
CA LEU A 82 -1.88 -5.83 7.83
C LEU A 82 -1.52 -6.93 6.82
N VAL A 83 -0.30 -6.91 6.25
CA VAL A 83 0.17 -7.95 5.31
C VAL A 83 0.06 -9.32 5.95
N ARG A 84 0.59 -9.50 7.17
CA ARG A 84 0.52 -10.77 7.92
C ARG A 84 -0.93 -11.21 8.12
N PHE A 85 -1.78 -10.31 8.56
CA PHE A 85 -3.20 -10.62 8.77
C PHE A 85 -3.91 -11.03 7.48
N ILE A 86 -3.64 -10.37 6.34
CA ILE A 86 -4.20 -10.76 5.04
C ILE A 86 -3.77 -12.17 4.67
N LYS A 87 -2.46 -12.49 4.80
CA LYS A 87 -1.92 -13.82 4.46
C LYS A 87 -2.44 -14.94 5.38
N GLU A 88 -2.80 -14.63 6.62
CA GLU A 88 -3.43 -15.58 7.56
C GLU A 88 -4.92 -15.82 7.26
N ASN A 89 -5.60 -14.90 6.57
CA ASN A 89 -7.05 -14.92 6.38
C ASN A 89 -7.51 -15.07 4.91
N GLY A 90 -6.60 -15.32 3.98
CA GLY A 90 -6.96 -15.57 2.58
C GLY A 90 -5.75 -15.80 1.67
N ASP A 91 -6.02 -16.39 0.52
CA ASP A 91 -5.02 -16.62 -0.53
C ASP A 91 -4.98 -15.43 -1.50
N PHE A 92 -4.46 -14.30 -1.01
CA PHE A 92 -4.30 -13.09 -1.79
C PHE A 92 -2.83 -12.89 -2.19
N CYS A 93 -2.60 -12.40 -3.40
CA CYS A 93 -1.33 -11.77 -3.77
C CYS A 93 -1.26 -10.38 -3.13
N VAL A 94 -0.30 -10.17 -2.24
CA VAL A 94 -0.22 -8.95 -1.43
C VAL A 94 0.95 -8.08 -1.86
N GLY A 95 0.67 -6.85 -2.27
CA GLY A 95 1.67 -5.81 -2.51
C GLY A 95 1.79 -4.82 -1.37
N GLY A 96 2.89 -4.10 -1.33
CA GLY A 96 3.13 -3.01 -0.38
C GLY A 96 3.72 -1.77 -1.04
N ALA A 97 3.60 -0.63 -0.36
CA ALA A 97 4.28 0.60 -0.80
C ALA A 97 5.74 0.64 -0.32
N CYS A 98 6.59 1.26 -1.13
CA CYS A 98 7.97 1.61 -0.78
C CYS A 98 8.31 3.02 -1.28
N TYR A 99 9.35 3.62 -0.72
CA TYR A 99 9.71 5.02 -0.95
C TYR A 99 11.16 5.13 -1.39
N PRO A 100 11.45 5.46 -2.67
CA PRO A 100 12.82 5.62 -3.15
C PRO A 100 13.60 6.70 -2.40
N GLU A 101 12.94 7.78 -2.01
CA GLU A 101 13.53 8.89 -1.26
C GLU A 101 13.63 8.64 0.24
N MET A 102 12.86 7.75 0.80
CA MET A 102 12.68 7.35 2.19
C MET A 102 11.26 7.70 2.69
N HIS A 103 10.69 6.84 3.52
CA HIS A 103 9.39 7.12 4.15
C HIS A 103 9.52 8.32 5.10
N PRO A 104 8.59 9.30 5.08
CA PRO A 104 8.67 10.50 5.93
C PRO A 104 8.79 10.21 7.43
N ASP A 105 8.18 9.13 7.92
CA ASP A 105 8.19 8.75 9.33
C ASP A 105 9.44 7.94 9.73
N SER A 106 10.30 7.54 8.78
CA SER A 106 11.53 6.82 9.09
C SER A 106 12.63 7.78 9.53
N ALA A 107 13.34 7.48 10.60
CA ALA A 107 14.42 8.32 11.10
C ALA A 107 15.63 8.36 10.16
N ASN A 108 15.84 7.29 9.39
CA ASN A 108 16.94 7.18 8.43
C ASN A 108 16.65 6.08 7.39
N LYS A 109 17.46 6.07 6.32
CA LYS A 109 17.32 5.12 5.21
C LYS A 109 17.51 3.64 5.58
N ASN A 110 18.26 3.35 6.63
CA ASN A 110 18.45 1.96 7.09
C ASN A 110 17.20 1.47 7.81
N GLU A 111 16.61 2.29 8.65
CA GLU A 111 15.34 1.99 9.33
C GLU A 111 14.21 1.79 8.31
N ASP A 112 14.14 2.63 7.28
CA ASP A 112 13.17 2.48 6.19
C ASP A 112 13.32 1.13 5.47
N ILE A 113 14.54 0.72 5.13
CA ILE A 113 14.82 -0.59 4.52
C ILE A 113 14.49 -1.76 5.47
N GLN A 114 14.73 -1.62 6.78
CA GLN A 114 14.33 -2.64 7.77
C GLN A 114 12.81 -2.77 7.85
N GLY A 115 12.08 -1.67 7.86
CA GLY A 115 10.62 -1.67 7.80
C GLY A 115 10.08 -2.30 6.51
N LEU A 116 10.76 -2.05 5.38
CA LEU A 116 10.43 -2.66 4.10
C LEU A 116 10.68 -4.18 4.12
N LYS A 117 11.81 -4.60 4.70
CA LYS A 117 12.12 -6.02 4.87
C LYS A 117 11.10 -6.72 5.75
N ALA A 118 10.71 -6.14 6.87
CA ALA A 118 9.67 -6.67 7.75
C ALA A 118 8.34 -6.87 7.02
N LYS A 119 8.00 -5.97 6.08
CA LYS A 119 6.80 -6.08 5.24
C LYS A 119 6.90 -7.28 4.27
N VAL A 120 8.06 -7.47 3.64
CA VAL A 120 8.30 -8.62 2.73
C VAL A 120 8.33 -9.92 3.53
N ASP A 121 8.99 -9.96 4.68
CA ASP A 121 9.04 -11.14 5.56
C ASP A 121 7.64 -11.50 6.13
N ALA A 122 6.72 -10.54 6.21
CA ALA A 122 5.32 -10.77 6.56
C ALA A 122 4.48 -11.40 5.43
N GLY A 123 5.03 -11.50 4.21
CA GLY A 123 4.37 -12.13 3.07
C GLY A 123 4.03 -11.21 1.91
N CYS A 124 4.60 -10.00 1.87
CA CYS A 124 4.45 -9.09 0.74
C CYS A 124 5.20 -9.65 -0.49
N GLU A 125 4.51 -9.80 -1.62
CA GLU A 125 5.01 -10.47 -2.82
C GLU A 125 5.51 -9.52 -3.90
N TYR A 126 5.11 -8.25 -3.83
CA TYR A 126 5.64 -7.19 -4.69
C TYR A 126 5.59 -5.84 -3.98
N LEU A 127 6.35 -4.87 -4.48
CA LEU A 127 6.36 -3.52 -3.95
C LEU A 127 6.04 -2.53 -5.06
N THR A 128 5.30 -1.47 -4.73
CA THR A 128 5.07 -0.34 -5.63
C THR A 128 5.69 0.91 -5.03
N THR A 129 6.50 1.63 -5.80
CA THR A 129 7.16 2.82 -5.27
C THR A 129 6.19 4.00 -5.19
N GLN A 130 6.42 4.89 -4.23
CA GLN A 130 5.96 6.27 -4.34
C GLN A 130 6.60 6.89 -5.60
N MET A 131 5.94 7.90 -6.19
CA MET A 131 6.50 8.62 -7.34
C MET A 131 7.86 9.22 -6.97
N PHE A 132 8.73 9.28 -7.95
CA PHE A 132 10.06 9.90 -7.87
C PHE A 132 10.39 10.58 -9.21
N PHE A 133 11.30 11.53 -9.20
CA PHE A 133 11.65 12.32 -10.38
C PHE A 133 13.13 12.20 -10.77
N ASP A 134 13.96 11.64 -9.88
CA ASP A 134 15.38 11.36 -10.14
C ASP A 134 15.64 9.86 -10.18
N ASN A 135 16.01 9.36 -11.36
CA ASN A 135 16.32 7.95 -11.56
C ASN A 135 17.52 7.49 -10.71
N ASN A 136 18.47 8.38 -10.38
CA ASN A 136 19.60 8.00 -9.52
C ASN A 136 19.13 7.66 -8.10
N ILE A 137 18.13 8.36 -7.57
CA ILE A 137 17.50 8.04 -6.28
C ILE A 137 16.90 6.65 -6.34
N PHE A 138 16.14 6.35 -7.41
CA PHE A 138 15.53 5.04 -7.60
C PHE A 138 16.60 3.92 -7.73
N PHE A 139 17.65 4.11 -8.52
CA PHE A 139 18.71 3.09 -8.66
C PHE A 139 19.47 2.87 -7.34
N ASN A 140 19.77 3.93 -6.60
CA ASN A 140 20.37 3.82 -5.26
C ASN A 140 19.45 3.09 -4.27
N PHE A 141 18.16 3.34 -4.34
CA PHE A 141 17.16 2.61 -3.54
C PHE A 141 17.14 1.13 -3.92
N MET A 142 17.09 0.80 -5.21
CA MET A 142 17.12 -0.59 -5.70
C MET A 142 18.35 -1.33 -5.21
N TYR A 143 19.54 -0.69 -5.25
CA TYR A 143 20.78 -1.30 -4.76
C TYR A 143 20.66 -1.66 -3.26
N ARG A 144 20.24 -0.72 -2.43
CA ARG A 144 20.06 -0.93 -0.98
C ARG A 144 19.02 -2.01 -0.66
N VAL A 145 17.92 -2.03 -1.39
CA VAL A 145 16.87 -3.05 -1.25
C VAL A 145 17.43 -4.44 -1.54
N ARG A 146 18.19 -4.59 -2.63
CA ARG A 146 18.81 -5.87 -3.00
C ARG A 146 19.91 -6.28 -2.02
N GLU A 147 20.72 -5.34 -1.53
CA GLU A 147 21.73 -5.58 -0.50
C GLU A 147 21.10 -6.08 0.82
N ALA A 148 19.92 -5.59 1.18
CA ALA A 148 19.14 -6.07 2.32
C ALA A 148 18.46 -7.43 2.10
N GLY A 149 18.65 -8.07 0.95
CA GLY A 149 18.08 -9.39 0.63
C GLY A 149 16.61 -9.35 0.22
N ILE A 150 16.06 -8.20 -0.10
CA ILE A 150 14.70 -8.07 -0.62
C ILE A 150 14.72 -8.37 -2.13
N THR A 151 14.11 -9.47 -2.56
CA THR A 151 14.16 -9.97 -3.94
C THR A 151 12.84 -9.84 -4.70
N VAL A 152 11.75 -9.49 -4.02
CA VAL A 152 10.43 -9.32 -4.66
C VAL A 152 10.46 -8.28 -5.78
N PRO A 153 9.56 -8.38 -6.78
CA PRO A 153 9.43 -7.37 -7.82
C PRO A 153 9.12 -5.98 -7.24
N ILE A 154 9.72 -4.95 -7.84
CA ILE A 154 9.43 -3.55 -7.52
C ILE A 154 8.90 -2.87 -8.76
N ILE A 155 7.69 -2.33 -8.65
CA ILE A 155 6.97 -1.63 -9.71
C ILE A 155 7.15 -0.13 -9.50
N PRO A 156 7.81 0.60 -10.42
CA PRO A 156 7.94 2.04 -10.31
C PRO A 156 6.59 2.77 -10.41
N GLY A 157 6.25 3.56 -9.41
CA GLY A 157 5.11 4.46 -9.43
C GLY A 157 5.44 5.72 -10.24
N ILE A 158 4.66 6.01 -11.28
CA ILE A 158 4.88 7.16 -12.16
C ILE A 158 3.64 8.05 -12.13
N MET A 159 3.85 9.35 -11.89
CA MET A 159 2.80 10.36 -11.99
C MET A 159 3.22 11.42 -13.01
N PRO A 160 2.62 11.45 -14.21
CA PRO A 160 2.93 12.48 -15.19
C PRO A 160 2.44 13.86 -14.73
N ILE A 161 3.33 14.83 -14.69
CA ILE A 161 3.02 16.22 -14.34
C ILE A 161 2.60 16.95 -15.62
N THR A 162 1.31 17.22 -15.74
CA THR A 162 0.73 17.93 -16.91
C THR A 162 0.29 19.36 -16.62
N ARG A 163 0.28 19.78 -15.33
CA ARG A 163 -0.16 21.12 -14.91
C ARG A 163 0.75 21.65 -13.78
N GLY A 164 1.05 22.96 -13.82
CA GLY A 164 1.92 23.59 -12.81
C GLY A 164 1.43 23.43 -11.35
N VAL A 165 0.11 23.32 -11.11
CA VAL A 165 -0.44 23.08 -9.77
C VAL A 165 -0.05 21.69 -9.22
N GLN A 166 0.16 20.71 -10.09
CA GLN A 166 0.56 19.37 -9.69
C GLN A 166 1.99 19.33 -9.11
N VAL A 167 2.87 20.25 -9.55
CA VAL A 167 4.23 20.39 -8.97
C VAL A 167 4.15 20.72 -7.49
N LYS A 168 3.27 21.67 -7.11
CA LYS A 168 3.09 22.05 -5.69
C LYS A 168 2.53 20.90 -4.84
N ASN A 169 1.71 20.04 -5.44
CA ASN A 169 1.15 18.87 -4.75
C ASN A 169 2.19 17.75 -4.68
N ALA A 170 3.00 17.55 -5.73
CA ALA A 170 4.06 16.54 -5.74
C ALA A 170 5.08 16.78 -4.62
N VAL A 171 5.51 18.04 -4.42
CA VAL A 171 6.44 18.41 -3.33
C VAL A 171 5.89 18.11 -1.92
N LYS A 172 4.58 17.99 -1.77
CA LYS A 172 3.97 17.62 -0.46
C LYS A 172 3.90 16.11 -0.24
N LEU A 173 4.10 15.33 -1.30
CA LEU A 173 3.97 13.88 -1.30
C LEU A 173 5.33 13.17 -1.40
N SER A 174 6.39 13.94 -1.68
CA SER A 174 7.78 13.48 -1.71
C SER A 174 8.45 13.56 -0.34
#